data_79de2d2b71b6a383a4b47182e71c70ac
#
_entry.id   79de2d2b71b6a383a4b47182e71c70ac
#
_cell.length_a   1.000
_cell.length_b   1.000
_cell.length_c   1.000
_cell.angle_alpha   90.00
_cell.angle_beta   90.00
_cell.angle_gamma   90.00
#
_symmetry.space_group_name_H-M   'P 1'
#
loop_
_entity.id
_entity.type
_entity.pdbx_description
1 polymer ?
#
loop_
_entity_poly.entity_id
_entity_poly.type
_entity_poly.pdbx_seq_one_letter_code
_entity_poly.pdbx_strand_id
1 'polypeptide(L)' 'MSRITRAALLLQARRACQILSLEPEELWIGHSATGWHCYRAEGHGARALAECLTAREMDAFLCGLIIGADPR' A
#
# COMPACT_ATOMS: atom_id res chain seq x y z
N MET A 1 15.82 11.02 12.86
CA MET A 1 14.93 9.91 12.48
C MET A 1 13.91 10.41 11.46
N SER A 2 13.85 9.79 10.32
CA SER A 2 12.94 10.24 9.28
C SER A 2 11.51 9.78 9.59
N ARG A 3 10.58 10.68 9.33
CA ARG A 3 9.17 10.43 9.55
C ARG A 3 8.56 9.85 8.28
N ILE A 4 7.82 8.79 8.41
CA ILE A 4 7.11 8.21 7.27
C ILE A 4 5.92 9.09 6.93
N THR A 5 5.92 9.67 5.74
CA THR A 5 4.88 10.58 5.28
C THR A 5 3.89 9.85 4.37
N ARG A 6 2.73 10.48 4.16
CA ARG A 6 1.75 9.97 3.21
C ARG A 6 2.35 9.88 1.80
N ALA A 7 3.16 10.88 1.41
CA ALA A 7 3.82 10.88 0.12
C ALA A 7 4.75 9.68 -0.04
N ALA A 8 5.48 9.32 1.01
CA ALA A 8 6.36 8.15 1.00
C ALA A 8 5.55 6.86 0.84
N LEU A 9 4.41 6.75 1.52
CA LEU A 9 3.54 5.58 1.40
C LEU A 9 2.94 5.46 0.00
N LEU A 10 2.52 6.58 -0.59
CA LEU A 10 1.98 6.58 -1.95
C LEU A 10 3.04 6.17 -2.96
N LEU A 11 4.29 6.59 -2.75
CA LEU A 11 5.40 6.19 -3.62
C LEU A 11 5.64 4.67 -3.53
N GLN A 12 5.62 4.12 -2.32
CA GLN A 12 5.76 2.68 -2.13
C GLN A 12 4.60 1.91 -2.78
N ALA A 13 3.39 2.44 -2.68
CA ALA A 13 2.23 1.81 -3.32
C ALA A 13 2.41 1.76 -4.85
N ARG A 14 2.94 2.82 -5.46
CA ARG A 14 3.23 2.84 -6.89
C ARG A 14 4.28 1.80 -7.27
N ARG A 15 5.31 1.65 -6.45
CA ARG A 15 6.33 0.63 -6.69
C ARG A 15 5.73 -0.77 -6.62
N ALA A 16 4.86 -1.01 -5.66
CA ALA A 16 4.15 -2.29 -5.56
C ALA A 16 3.30 -2.54 -6.80
N CYS A 17 2.60 -1.53 -7.31
CA CYS A 17 1.82 -1.64 -8.53
C CYS A 17 2.68 -2.05 -9.71
N GLN A 18 3.85 -1.42 -9.88
CA GLN A 18 4.76 -1.75 -10.97
C GLN A 18 5.23 -3.20 -10.89
N ILE A 19 5.58 -3.66 -9.71
CA ILE A 19 6.09 -5.01 -9.50
C ILE A 19 4.98 -6.05 -9.70
N LEU A 20 3.76 -5.74 -9.25
CA LEU A 20 2.61 -6.63 -9.37
C LEU A 20 1.90 -6.52 -10.72
N SER A 21 2.38 -5.65 -11.60
CA SER A 21 1.77 -5.39 -12.91
C SER A 21 0.33 -4.86 -12.80
N LEU A 22 0.11 -4.01 -11.79
CA LEU A 22 -1.17 -3.34 -11.58
C LEU A 22 -1.13 -1.92 -12.11
N GLU A 23 -2.30 -1.40 -12.47
CA GLU A 23 -2.41 0.01 -12.81
C GLU A 23 -2.27 0.86 -11.53
N PRO A 24 -1.72 2.08 -11.62
CA PRO A 24 -1.54 2.91 -10.43
C PRO A 24 -2.82 3.17 -9.63
N GLU A 25 -3.97 3.20 -10.29
CA GLU A 25 -5.26 3.44 -9.64
C GLU A 25 -5.88 2.18 -9.04
N GLU A 26 -5.29 1.01 -9.25
CA GLU A 26 -5.81 -0.24 -8.68
C GLU A 26 -5.43 -0.43 -7.22
N LEU A 27 -4.44 0.28 -6.74
CA LEU A 27 -3.97 0.17 -5.37
C LEU A 27 -3.89 1.56 -4.76
N TRP A 28 -4.58 1.78 -3.65
CA TRP A 28 -4.51 3.08 -2.99
C TRP A 28 -4.51 2.96 -1.48
N ILE A 29 -4.07 4.03 -0.85
CA ILE A 29 -3.93 4.11 0.60
C ILE A 29 -4.85 5.20 1.12
N GLY A 30 -5.63 4.86 2.14
CA GLY A 30 -6.47 5.80 2.85
C GLY A 30 -6.00 5.96 4.28
N HIS A 31 -6.31 7.09 4.87
CA HIS A 31 -6.03 7.36 6.28
C HIS A 31 -7.31 7.84 6.94
N SER A 32 -7.66 7.23 8.05
CA SER A 32 -8.86 7.57 8.81
C SER A 32 -8.53 7.64 10.29
N ALA A 33 -9.57 7.91 11.10
CA ALA A 33 -9.42 7.94 12.56
C ALA A 33 -8.95 6.60 13.14
N THR A 34 -9.21 5.51 12.44
CA THR A 34 -8.83 4.17 12.90
C THR A 34 -7.44 3.74 12.41
N GLY A 35 -6.78 4.55 11.58
CA GLY A 35 -5.43 4.24 11.11
C GLY A 35 -5.31 4.28 9.60
N TRP A 36 -4.37 3.52 9.06
CA TRP A 36 -4.09 3.45 7.64
C TRP A 36 -4.70 2.21 7.01
N HIS A 37 -5.19 2.36 5.78
CA HIS A 37 -5.84 1.28 5.06
C HIS A 37 -5.25 1.18 3.66
N CYS A 38 -5.05 -0.03 3.18
CA CYS A 38 -4.63 -0.28 1.80
C CYS A 38 -5.73 -1.04 1.08
N TYR A 39 -6.17 -0.52 -0.07
CA TYR A 39 -7.25 -1.10 -0.85
C TYR A 39 -6.80 -1.44 -2.26
N ARG A 40 -7.36 -2.50 -2.79
CA ARG A 40 -7.19 -2.88 -4.18
C ARG A 40 -8.54 -2.86 -4.88
N ALA A 41 -8.60 -2.23 -6.06
CA ALA A 41 -9.81 -2.21 -6.87
C ALA A 41 -10.08 -3.62 -7.44
N GLU A 42 -11.31 -4.09 -7.28
CA GLU A 42 -11.76 -5.37 -7.83
C GLU A 42 -13.13 -5.19 -8.44
N GLY A 43 -13.21 -5.23 -9.77
CA GLY A 43 -14.49 -5.17 -10.48
C GLY A 43 -15.38 -4.02 -10.03
N HIS A 44 -16.39 -4.33 -9.22
CA HIS A 44 -17.40 -3.36 -8.79
C HIS A 44 -17.10 -2.68 -7.46
N GLY A 45 -15.94 -2.91 -6.89
CA GLY A 45 -15.66 -2.34 -5.58
C GLY A 45 -14.18 -2.38 -5.25
N ALA A 46 -13.89 -2.34 -3.97
CA ALA A 46 -12.54 -2.34 -3.48
C ALA A 46 -12.39 -3.36 -2.37
N ARG A 47 -11.28 -4.06 -2.35
CA ARG A 47 -10.95 -5.01 -1.32
C ARG A 47 -9.88 -4.43 -0.41
N ALA A 48 -10.12 -4.45 0.89
CA ALA A 48 -9.12 -4.04 1.86
C ALA A 48 -8.04 -5.14 1.95
N LEU A 49 -6.80 -4.77 1.67
CA LEU A 49 -5.67 -5.69 1.76
C LEU A 49 -5.03 -5.64 3.14
N ALA A 50 -5.03 -4.48 3.77
CA ALA A 50 -4.44 -4.31 5.09
C ALA A 50 -5.08 -3.15 5.82
N GLU A 51 -5.13 -3.27 7.13
CA GLU A 51 -5.52 -2.21 8.04
C GLU A 51 -4.42 -2.09 9.08
N CYS A 52 -3.80 -0.94 9.14
CA CYS A 52 -2.64 -0.70 9.99
C CYS A 52 -2.89 0.48 10.90
N LEU A 53 -2.43 0.39 12.14
CA LEU A 53 -2.61 1.47 13.10
C LEU A 53 -1.66 2.64 12.84
N THR A 54 -0.48 2.35 12.31
CA THR A 54 0.55 3.38 12.10
C THR A 54 1.06 3.38 10.66
N ALA A 55 1.65 4.53 10.27
CA ALA A 55 2.28 4.65 8.97
C ALA A 55 3.46 3.68 8.83
N ARG A 56 4.16 3.40 9.92
CA ARG A 56 5.28 2.44 9.92
C ARG A 56 4.80 1.04 9.59
N GLU A 57 3.67 0.63 10.14
CA GLU A 57 3.08 -0.67 9.84
C GLU A 57 2.65 -0.77 8.38
N MET A 58 2.05 0.31 7.86
CA MET A 58 1.67 0.35 6.45
C MET A 58 2.89 0.28 5.54
N ASP A 59 3.96 0.99 5.88
CA ASP A 59 5.22 0.94 5.12
C ASP A 59 5.78 -0.48 5.13
N ALA A 60 5.78 -1.14 6.27
CA ALA A 60 6.25 -2.53 6.38
C ALA A 60 5.40 -3.47 5.53
N PHE A 61 4.08 -3.28 5.51
CA PHE A 61 3.19 -4.07 4.67
C PHE A 61 3.50 -3.89 3.19
N LEU A 62 3.68 -2.65 2.74
CA LEU A 62 4.00 -2.36 1.34
C LEU A 62 5.35 -2.92 0.95
N CYS A 63 6.35 -2.81 1.81
CA CYS A 63 7.66 -3.42 1.58
C CYS A 63 7.54 -4.94 1.45
N GLY A 64 6.69 -5.56 2.28
CA GLY A 64 6.43 -6.99 2.20
C GLY A 64 5.80 -7.40 0.89
N LEU A 65 4.86 -6.58 0.36
CA LEU A 65 4.27 -6.84 -0.95
C LEU A 65 5.33 -6.79 -2.05
N ILE A 66 6.21 -5.81 -2.00
CA ILE A 66 7.27 -5.64 -3.01
C ILE A 66 8.24 -6.82 -2.98
N ILE A 67 8.69 -7.19 -1.79
CA ILE A 67 9.63 -8.30 -1.62
C ILE A 67 8.98 -9.63 -2.00
N GLY A 68 7.74 -9.85 -1.57
CA GLY A 68 7.03 -11.09 -1.85
C GLY A 68 6.66 -11.28 -3.31
N ALA A 69 6.52 -10.18 -4.06
CA ALA A 69 6.19 -10.22 -5.48
C ALA A 69 7.42 -10.31 -6.37
N ASP A 70 8.61 -10.04 -5.84
CA ASP A 70 9.84 -10.05 -6.60
C ASP A 70 10.28 -11.50 -6.85
N PRO A 71 10.25 -11.99 -8.09
CA PRO A 71 10.69 -13.36 -8.39
C PRO A 71 12.21 -13.45 -8.31
N ARG A 72 12.66 -14.34 -7.52
CA ARG A 72 14.09 -14.58 -7.37
C ARG A 72 14.47 -15.90 -7.98
#